data_a74735bc60fab866e728cbd8c215223c
#
_entry.id   a74735bc60fab866e728cbd8c215223c
#
_cell.length_a   1.000
_cell.length_b   1.000
_cell.length_c   1.000
_cell.angle_alpha   90.00
_cell.angle_beta   90.00
_cell.angle_gamma   90.00
#
_symmetry.space_group_name_H-M   'P 1'
#
loop_
_entity.id
_entity.type
_entity.pdbx_description
1 polymer ?
#
loop_
_entity_poly.entity_id
_entity_poly.type
_entity_poly.pdbx_seq_one_letter_code
_entity_poly.pdbx_strand_id
1 'polypeptide(L)'
;PYCRRSVARSKEYGIGSMDGTVVPQSVVERSTYGIHSLAKHSEFIPNLQKRRLMKIGDIEFGDRAVFLAPMEDVTDPSFRYMCKRFGADMAYTEFISSDGLIRDAWKSRAKLNIFDYERPVGIQIYGNQIEPMVEAARIAESANPDIIDINFGCPMKKIAGRGAGSGMMRDVPLMVEMVDRIVRAVHKPVTVKTRLGWDDESKNIEEIALRLQDVGIAALTIHGRTRAQLYRGEADWTLIGRVKNNPAIHIPIIGNGDVDSGAKAKEMFDHYGVDAVMIGRATYGRPWIFREVKHYLETGETLTQPTVAERVAIAKEHLAKSIEIKGERVGILEMRRHLSNYFKGLPNFKETRMKLVTTDNPDELREVISSIADRWGDF
;
A
#
# COMPACT_ATOMS: atom_id res chain seq x y z
N PRO A 1 -20.66 -16.68 40.63
CA PRO A 1 -20.94 -15.65 41.61
C PRO A 1 -19.66 -15.17 42.24
N TYR A 2 -19.67 -13.94 42.46
CA TYR A 2 -18.85 -13.08 43.31
C TYR A 2 -18.01 -11.99 42.62
N CYS A 3 -18.63 -10.87 42.69
CA CYS A 3 -18.14 -9.50 42.59
C CYS A 3 -17.13 -9.21 43.71
N ARG A 4 -16.09 -8.39 43.46
CA ARG A 4 -15.69 -7.28 44.36
C ARG A 4 -14.80 -6.26 43.67
N ARG A 5 -15.27 -5.02 43.78
CA ARG A 5 -14.57 -3.75 43.53
C ARG A 5 -13.41 -3.55 44.52
N SER A 6 -12.39 -2.84 44.12
CA SER A 6 -11.64 -1.98 45.03
C SER A 6 -11.22 -0.68 44.35
N VAL A 7 -11.64 0.40 44.98
CA VAL A 7 -11.31 1.81 44.75
C VAL A 7 -10.15 2.15 45.68
N ALA A 8 -9.16 2.91 45.23
CA ALA A 8 -8.29 3.77 46.05
C ALA A 8 -7.50 4.67 45.11
N ARG A 9 -7.69 5.87 45.14
CA ARG A 9 -7.36 7.09 45.97
C ARG A 9 -6.22 7.86 45.30
N SER A 10 -6.63 9.07 44.93
CA SER A 10 -5.82 10.24 44.60
C SER A 10 -4.89 10.65 45.76
N LYS A 11 -3.73 11.18 45.46
CA LYS A 11 -2.98 12.09 46.32
C LYS A 11 -2.51 13.28 45.50
N GLU A 12 -3.04 14.43 45.84
CA GLU A 12 -2.55 15.79 45.58
C GLU A 12 -1.34 16.08 46.46
N TYR A 13 -0.38 16.79 45.90
CA TYR A 13 0.54 17.73 46.56
C TYR A 13 0.94 18.69 45.45
N GLY A 14 0.81 20.00 45.50
CA GLY A 14 1.03 20.90 46.59
C GLY A 14 1.85 22.06 45.99
N ILE A 15 1.32 23.25 45.99
CA ILE A 15 1.80 24.50 45.41
C ILE A 15 3.05 24.98 46.16
N GLY A 16 4.01 25.58 45.44
CA GLY A 16 5.10 26.40 45.97
C GLY A 16 5.58 27.41 44.92
N SER A 17 5.20 28.67 45.13
CA SER A 17 5.63 29.86 44.41
C SER A 17 6.89 30.46 45.04
N MET A 18 7.68 31.16 44.23
CA MET A 18 8.59 32.32 44.50
C MET A 18 9.76 32.25 43.50
N ASP A 19 10.36 33.21 42.88
CA ASP A 19 10.33 34.66 42.97
C ASP A 19 11.03 35.23 41.72
N GLY A 20 10.74 36.42 41.37
CA GLY A 20 11.15 37.25 40.27
C GLY A 20 12.65 37.51 40.13
N THR A 21 13.04 37.76 38.89
CA THR A 21 14.17 38.62 38.56
C THR A 21 13.89 39.40 37.27
N VAL A 22 14.11 40.67 37.41
CA VAL A 22 13.91 41.80 36.50
C VAL A 22 15.01 41.76 35.42
N VAL A 23 14.62 41.97 34.18
CA VAL A 23 15.56 42.22 33.04
C VAL A 23 15.60 43.71 32.77
N PRO A 24 16.77 44.35 32.62
CA PRO A 24 16.85 45.77 32.22
C PRO A 24 16.78 45.94 30.72
N GLN A 25 16.02 46.92 30.31
CA GLN A 25 16.04 47.54 28.96
C GLN A 25 17.34 48.28 28.77
N SER A 26 17.96 48.14 27.61
CA SER A 26 18.92 49.13 27.09
C SER A 26 18.82 49.26 25.57
N VAL A 27 18.38 50.42 25.19
CA VAL A 27 18.89 51.39 24.21
C VAL A 27 18.77 51.03 22.72
N VAL A 28 17.84 51.74 22.11
CA VAL A 28 17.71 51.96 20.66
C VAL A 28 18.73 53.01 20.24
N GLU A 29 19.63 52.69 19.33
CA GLU A 29 20.30 53.68 18.48
C GLU A 29 19.82 53.58 17.04
N ARG A 30 19.21 54.68 16.60
CA ARG A 30 18.90 54.95 15.19
C ARG A 30 20.17 55.38 14.46
N SER A 31 20.50 54.72 13.36
CA SER A 31 21.39 55.29 12.33
C SER A 31 20.63 55.34 11.01
N THR A 32 20.39 56.55 10.58
CA THR A 32 19.90 56.95 9.25
C THR A 32 21.06 57.01 8.28
N TYR A 33 21.13 56.18 7.26
CA TYR A 33 21.82 56.51 6.01
C TYR A 33 21.17 55.84 4.79
N GLY A 34 20.76 56.67 3.82
CA GLY A 34 20.95 56.50 2.38
C GLY A 34 19.98 55.59 1.64
N ILE A 35 18.87 56.18 1.19
CA ILE A 35 18.09 55.63 0.06
C ILE A 35 18.92 55.82 -1.22
N HIS A 36 19.37 54.72 -1.84
CA HIS A 36 19.66 54.70 -3.28
C HIS A 36 19.11 53.38 -3.87
N SER A 37 18.20 53.61 -4.80
CA SER A 37 17.73 52.80 -5.93
C SER A 37 18.53 51.54 -6.24
N LEU A 38 17.90 50.40 -6.08
CA LEU A 38 18.14 49.22 -6.93
C LEU A 38 16.80 48.62 -7.34
N ALA A 39 16.49 48.87 -8.60
CA ALA A 39 15.36 48.32 -9.30
C ALA A 39 15.60 46.80 -9.58
N LYS A 40 14.53 46.02 -9.43
CA LYS A 40 14.24 44.77 -10.15
C LYS A 40 15.25 43.63 -10.03
N HIS A 41 15.07 42.81 -8.99
CA HIS A 41 15.11 41.39 -9.18
C HIS A 41 13.76 40.87 -8.62
N SER A 42 12.87 40.57 -9.54
CA SER A 42 11.70 39.74 -9.23
C SER A 42 12.26 38.35 -8.92
N GLU A 43 12.45 38.05 -7.64
CA GLU A 43 12.65 36.68 -7.19
C GLU A 43 11.47 35.88 -7.65
N PHE A 44 11.76 34.92 -8.53
CA PHE A 44 10.88 33.87 -8.98
C PHE A 44 10.56 33.04 -7.75
N ILE A 45 9.54 33.44 -6.99
CA ILE A 45 8.93 32.56 -5.95
C ILE A 45 8.35 31.39 -6.74
N PRO A 46 8.90 30.16 -6.61
CA PRO A 46 8.28 29.00 -7.23
C PRO A 46 6.84 28.98 -6.71
N ASN A 47 5.92 28.99 -7.64
CA ASN A 47 4.50 28.87 -7.37
C ASN A 47 4.32 27.63 -6.47
N LEU A 48 4.11 27.84 -5.19
CA LEU A 48 3.68 26.80 -4.26
C LEU A 48 2.27 26.39 -4.71
N GLN A 49 2.23 25.56 -5.76
CA GLN A 49 1.01 24.86 -6.14
C GLN A 49 0.49 24.24 -4.84
N LYS A 50 -0.68 24.67 -4.40
CA LYS A 50 -1.38 24.10 -3.25
C LYS A 50 -1.30 22.60 -3.39
N ARG A 51 -0.52 21.92 -2.52
CA ARG A 51 -0.43 20.45 -2.49
C ARG A 51 -1.86 19.93 -2.47
N ARG A 52 -2.24 19.25 -3.53
CA ARG A 52 -3.59 18.72 -3.67
C ARG A 52 -3.65 17.45 -2.80
N LEU A 53 -4.23 17.56 -1.63
CA LEU A 53 -4.50 16.39 -0.77
C LEU A 53 -5.44 15.44 -1.50
N MET A 54 -5.00 14.20 -1.70
CA MET A 54 -5.87 13.15 -2.21
C MET A 54 -6.69 12.59 -1.04
N LYS A 55 -7.97 12.32 -1.27
CA LYS A 55 -8.85 11.70 -0.28
C LYS A 55 -9.52 10.45 -0.84
N ILE A 56 -9.64 9.43 -0.01
CA ILE A 56 -10.50 8.26 -0.24
C ILE A 56 -11.48 8.17 0.93
N GLY A 57 -12.73 8.54 0.72
CA GLY A 57 -13.64 8.81 1.83
C GLY A 57 -13.09 9.93 2.71
N ASP A 58 -13.02 9.68 4.02
CA ASP A 58 -12.47 10.64 5.00
C ASP A 58 -10.94 10.50 5.21
N ILE A 59 -10.30 9.57 4.52
CA ILE A 59 -8.86 9.32 4.65
C ILE A 59 -8.10 10.32 3.78
N GLU A 60 -7.27 11.12 4.40
CA GLU A 60 -6.40 12.08 3.70
C GLU A 60 -5.02 11.47 3.45
N PHE A 61 -4.55 11.57 2.21
CA PHE A 61 -3.20 11.21 1.81
C PHE A 61 -2.44 12.47 1.41
N GLY A 62 -1.13 12.44 1.63
CA GLY A 62 -0.25 13.48 1.13
C GLY A 62 -0.19 13.55 -0.39
N ASP A 63 0.49 14.57 -0.91
CA ASP A 63 0.81 14.64 -2.33
C ASP A 63 1.64 13.42 -2.75
N ARG A 64 1.32 12.85 -3.92
CA ARG A 64 2.05 11.71 -4.51
C ARG A 64 2.09 10.46 -3.62
N ALA A 65 0.94 10.04 -3.11
CA ALA A 65 0.83 8.85 -2.28
C ALA A 65 1.23 7.55 -3.01
N VAL A 66 1.90 6.64 -2.30
CA VAL A 66 2.43 5.39 -2.84
C VAL A 66 1.89 4.20 -2.04
N PHE A 67 1.11 3.35 -2.69
CA PHE A 67 0.36 2.24 -2.07
C PHE A 67 1.01 0.88 -2.35
N LEU A 68 0.87 -0.04 -1.39
CA LEU A 68 1.20 -1.45 -1.60
C LEU A 68 0.02 -2.17 -2.28
N ALA A 69 0.27 -2.84 -3.40
CA ALA A 69 -0.76 -3.61 -4.09
C ALA A 69 -1.15 -4.89 -3.33
N PRO A 70 -2.43 -5.31 -3.37
CA PRO A 70 -2.85 -6.62 -2.87
C PRO A 70 -2.25 -7.76 -3.72
N MET A 71 -1.56 -8.71 -3.07
CA MET A 71 -0.90 -9.82 -3.75
C MET A 71 -1.04 -11.11 -2.93
N GLU A 72 -1.65 -12.14 -3.54
CA GLU A 72 -1.84 -13.44 -2.91
C GLU A 72 -0.51 -14.06 -2.49
N ASP A 73 -0.50 -14.64 -1.30
CA ASP A 73 0.66 -15.24 -0.64
C ASP A 73 1.86 -14.28 -0.45
N VAL A 74 1.68 -12.96 -0.52
CA VAL A 74 2.75 -11.97 -0.39
C VAL A 74 2.40 -10.86 0.58
N THR A 75 1.20 -10.25 0.45
CA THR A 75 0.80 -9.13 1.30
C THR A 75 0.11 -9.59 2.58
N ASP A 76 0.71 -10.58 3.24
CA ASP A 76 0.36 -10.98 4.59
C ASP A 76 0.68 -9.87 5.62
N PRO A 77 0.18 -9.94 6.85
CA PRO A 77 0.38 -8.89 7.85
C PRO A 77 1.84 -8.54 8.11
N SER A 78 2.75 -9.54 8.09
CA SER A 78 4.18 -9.30 8.35
C SER A 78 4.84 -8.51 7.21
N PHE A 79 4.47 -8.78 5.97
CA PHE A 79 4.99 -8.04 4.83
C PHE A 79 4.37 -6.64 4.72
N ARG A 80 3.07 -6.48 5.04
CA ARG A 80 2.44 -5.15 5.13
C ARG A 80 3.13 -4.29 6.19
N TYR A 81 3.47 -4.88 7.36
CA TYR A 81 4.31 -4.22 8.38
C TYR A 81 5.61 -3.70 7.78
N MET A 82 6.37 -4.55 7.07
CA MET A 82 7.63 -4.12 6.45
C MET A 82 7.44 -2.99 5.45
N CYS A 83 6.42 -3.06 4.59
CA CYS A 83 6.16 -2.01 3.61
C CYS A 83 5.73 -0.69 4.26
N LYS A 84 4.91 -0.73 5.30
CA LYS A 84 4.52 0.47 6.08
C LYS A 84 5.72 1.10 6.78
N ARG A 85 6.59 0.28 7.40
CA ARG A 85 7.84 0.74 8.01
C ARG A 85 8.74 1.49 7.02
N PHE A 86 8.72 1.10 5.76
CA PHE A 86 9.47 1.78 4.69
C PHE A 86 8.67 2.87 3.96
N GLY A 87 7.50 3.24 4.46
CA GLY A 87 6.78 4.42 4.02
C GLY A 87 5.66 4.18 3.01
N ALA A 88 5.14 2.95 2.86
CA ALA A 88 3.89 2.76 2.12
C ALA A 88 2.76 3.56 2.79
N ASP A 89 2.09 4.43 2.02
CA ASP A 89 1.03 5.27 2.58
C ASP A 89 -0.22 4.45 2.91
N MET A 90 -0.51 3.44 2.10
CA MET A 90 -1.61 2.50 2.30
C MET A 90 -1.20 1.09 1.91
N ALA A 91 -1.77 0.10 2.59
CA ALA A 91 -1.64 -1.32 2.25
C ALA A 91 -3.01 -1.97 2.06
N TYR A 92 -3.03 -3.11 1.36
CA TYR A 92 -4.21 -3.95 1.19
C TYR A 92 -3.89 -5.36 1.64
N THR A 93 -4.90 -6.06 2.17
CA THR A 93 -4.77 -7.49 2.46
C THR A 93 -4.58 -8.28 1.16
N GLU A 94 -4.18 -9.53 1.28
CA GLU A 94 -4.41 -10.50 0.20
C GLU A 94 -5.91 -10.54 -0.11
N PHE A 95 -6.27 -10.85 -1.37
CA PHE A 95 -7.69 -10.88 -1.75
C PHE A 95 -8.40 -12.12 -1.16
N ILE A 96 -9.62 -11.93 -0.65
CA ILE A 96 -10.38 -12.91 0.10
C ILE A 96 -11.60 -13.34 -0.71
N SER A 97 -11.80 -14.64 -0.86
CA SER A 97 -12.98 -15.19 -1.54
C SER A 97 -14.26 -14.90 -0.75
N SER A 98 -15.28 -14.36 -1.41
CA SER A 98 -16.62 -14.19 -0.83
C SER A 98 -17.20 -15.52 -0.35
N ASP A 99 -17.13 -16.58 -1.17
CA ASP A 99 -17.55 -17.92 -0.81
C ASP A 99 -16.82 -18.47 0.43
N GLY A 100 -15.51 -18.15 0.54
CA GLY A 100 -14.70 -18.57 1.67
C GLY A 100 -15.10 -17.86 2.97
N LEU A 101 -15.42 -16.56 2.90
CA LEU A 101 -15.88 -15.78 4.06
C LEU A 101 -17.24 -16.25 4.56
N ILE A 102 -18.22 -16.42 3.65
CA ILE A 102 -19.58 -16.81 4.00
C ILE A 102 -19.61 -18.21 4.63
N ARG A 103 -18.74 -19.12 4.14
CA ARG A 103 -18.64 -20.48 4.68
C ARG A 103 -17.73 -20.58 5.90
N ASP A 104 -17.31 -19.47 6.45
CA ASP A 104 -16.42 -19.37 7.61
C ASP A 104 -15.10 -20.15 7.47
N ALA A 105 -14.59 -20.24 6.24
CA ALA A 105 -13.34 -20.93 5.97
C ALA A 105 -12.18 -20.26 6.72
N TRP A 106 -11.48 -21.01 7.56
CA TRP A 106 -10.42 -20.47 8.44
C TRP A 106 -9.34 -19.67 7.71
N LYS A 107 -8.95 -20.09 6.48
CA LYS A 107 -7.97 -19.34 5.64
C LYS A 107 -8.49 -17.97 5.21
N SER A 108 -9.78 -17.88 4.92
CA SER A 108 -10.42 -16.61 4.56
C SER A 108 -10.53 -15.70 5.77
N ARG A 109 -10.90 -16.25 6.91
CA ARG A 109 -10.97 -15.53 8.19
C ARG A 109 -9.61 -15.00 8.63
N ALA A 110 -8.56 -15.80 8.50
CA ALA A 110 -7.20 -15.39 8.87
C ALA A 110 -6.71 -14.15 8.08
N LYS A 111 -7.16 -13.97 6.84
CA LYS A 111 -6.82 -12.81 6.02
C LYS A 111 -7.56 -11.51 6.42
N LEU A 112 -8.59 -11.60 7.27
CA LEU A 112 -9.25 -10.43 7.85
C LEU A 112 -8.42 -9.75 8.96
N ASN A 113 -7.37 -10.43 9.46
CA ASN A 113 -6.53 -9.87 10.51
C ASN A 113 -5.76 -8.66 10.01
N ILE A 114 -6.07 -7.51 10.58
CA ILE A 114 -5.41 -6.23 10.35
C ILE A 114 -4.98 -5.63 11.68
N PHE A 115 -3.95 -4.80 11.65
CA PHE A 115 -3.31 -4.24 12.85
C PHE A 115 -3.23 -2.72 12.75
N ASP A 116 -3.22 -2.04 13.89
CA ASP A 116 -3.19 -0.57 13.92
C ASP A 116 -1.93 0.04 13.27
N TYR A 117 -0.79 -0.67 13.34
CA TYR A 117 0.46 -0.20 12.73
C TYR A 117 0.43 -0.16 11.18
N GLU A 118 -0.52 -0.84 10.54
CA GLU A 118 -0.64 -0.88 9.08
C GLU A 118 -1.71 0.06 8.50
N ARG A 119 -2.39 0.82 9.37
CA ARG A 119 -3.41 1.79 8.93
C ARG A 119 -2.80 2.98 8.18
N PRO A 120 -3.48 3.54 7.19
CA PRO A 120 -4.73 3.02 6.61
C PRO A 120 -4.50 1.70 5.85
N VAL A 121 -5.45 0.77 6.01
CA VAL A 121 -5.42 -0.56 5.40
C VAL A 121 -6.77 -0.94 4.79
N GLY A 122 -6.76 -1.48 3.57
CA GLY A 122 -7.93 -2.00 2.87
C GLY A 122 -8.04 -3.51 2.96
N ILE A 123 -9.26 -4.04 3.19
CA ILE A 123 -9.56 -5.46 2.99
C ILE A 123 -10.05 -5.65 1.58
N GLN A 124 -9.38 -6.50 0.79
CA GLN A 124 -9.78 -6.80 -0.58
C GLN A 124 -10.54 -8.11 -0.66
N ILE A 125 -11.74 -8.06 -1.28
CA ILE A 125 -12.61 -9.22 -1.51
C ILE A 125 -12.81 -9.49 -3.00
N TYR A 126 -13.14 -10.73 -3.37
CA TYR A 126 -13.48 -11.10 -4.74
C TYR A 126 -14.55 -12.19 -4.78
N GLY A 127 -15.36 -12.18 -5.83
CA GLY A 127 -16.40 -13.15 -6.12
C GLY A 127 -17.02 -12.89 -7.49
N ASN A 128 -18.08 -13.62 -7.83
CA ASN A 128 -18.81 -13.51 -9.09
C ASN A 128 -20.34 -13.53 -8.91
N GLN A 129 -20.80 -13.49 -7.67
CA GLN A 129 -22.24 -13.46 -7.33
C GLN A 129 -22.52 -12.29 -6.39
N ILE A 130 -23.60 -11.58 -6.62
CA ILE A 130 -23.93 -10.32 -5.93
C ILE A 130 -24.13 -10.57 -4.43
N GLU A 131 -25.05 -11.45 -4.05
CA GLU A 131 -25.41 -11.69 -2.65
C GLU A 131 -24.21 -12.16 -1.82
N PRO A 132 -23.40 -13.17 -2.27
CA PRO A 132 -22.16 -13.54 -1.62
C PRO A 132 -21.15 -12.41 -1.46
N MET A 133 -21.04 -11.52 -2.45
CA MET A 133 -20.13 -10.39 -2.38
C MET A 133 -20.61 -9.32 -1.39
N VAL A 134 -21.91 -9.04 -1.35
CA VAL A 134 -22.52 -8.12 -0.37
C VAL A 134 -22.31 -8.64 1.06
N GLU A 135 -22.56 -9.92 1.30
CA GLU A 135 -22.35 -10.50 2.63
C GLU A 135 -20.87 -10.54 3.01
N ALA A 136 -19.98 -10.88 2.07
CA ALA A 136 -18.54 -10.81 2.29
C ALA A 136 -18.06 -9.40 2.62
N ALA A 137 -18.65 -8.36 2.01
CA ALA A 137 -18.34 -6.96 2.32
C ALA A 137 -18.74 -6.59 3.76
N ARG A 138 -19.92 -7.04 4.23
CA ARG A 138 -20.34 -6.85 5.62
C ARG A 138 -19.43 -7.56 6.62
N ILE A 139 -19.02 -8.80 6.29
CA ILE A 139 -18.04 -9.54 7.10
C ILE A 139 -16.69 -8.82 7.12
N ALA A 140 -16.22 -8.31 5.97
CA ALA A 140 -15.01 -7.54 5.91
C ALA A 140 -15.11 -6.22 6.71
N GLU A 141 -16.24 -5.53 6.64
CA GLU A 141 -16.50 -4.32 7.44
C GLU A 141 -16.43 -4.59 8.94
N SER A 142 -16.90 -5.76 9.40
CA SER A 142 -16.86 -6.13 10.83
C SER A 142 -15.44 -6.26 11.39
N ALA A 143 -14.44 -6.49 10.52
CA ALA A 143 -13.02 -6.43 10.89
C ALA A 143 -12.48 -5.00 11.00
N ASN A 144 -13.32 -3.98 10.76
CA ASN A 144 -13.04 -2.56 10.86
C ASN A 144 -11.82 -2.08 10.02
N PRO A 145 -11.75 -2.41 8.71
CA PRO A 145 -10.75 -1.81 7.82
C PRO A 145 -11.01 -0.32 7.61
N ASP A 146 -10.05 0.38 7.02
CA ASP A 146 -10.25 1.76 6.59
C ASP A 146 -11.01 1.83 5.26
N ILE A 147 -10.86 0.82 4.41
CA ILE A 147 -11.46 0.72 3.07
C ILE A 147 -11.86 -0.75 2.80
N ILE A 148 -12.96 -0.96 2.07
CA ILE A 148 -13.29 -2.24 1.44
C ILE A 148 -12.94 -2.13 -0.04
N ASP A 149 -12.06 -3.00 -0.54
CA ASP A 149 -11.62 -3.01 -1.93
C ASP A 149 -12.15 -4.23 -2.68
N ILE A 150 -12.61 -4.03 -3.91
CA ILE A 150 -13.17 -5.09 -4.76
C ILE A 150 -12.15 -5.46 -5.84
N ASN A 151 -11.81 -6.74 -5.93
CA ASN A 151 -10.88 -7.25 -6.93
C ASN A 151 -11.59 -7.64 -8.22
N PHE A 152 -11.43 -6.83 -9.26
CA PHE A 152 -11.78 -7.15 -10.64
C PHE A 152 -10.55 -7.22 -11.56
N GLY A 153 -9.37 -7.47 -10.97
CA GLY A 153 -8.11 -7.48 -11.71
C GLY A 153 -7.34 -8.80 -11.70
N CYS A 154 -7.67 -9.77 -10.82
CA CYS A 154 -6.93 -11.04 -10.75
C CYS A 154 -7.09 -11.84 -12.05
N PRO A 155 -5.97 -12.12 -12.79
CA PRO A 155 -6.04 -12.77 -14.10
C PRO A 155 -5.96 -14.29 -14.03
N MET A 156 -5.78 -14.87 -12.84
CA MET A 156 -5.53 -16.30 -12.66
C MET A 156 -6.69 -17.15 -13.20
N LYS A 157 -6.38 -18.18 -14.00
CA LYS A 157 -7.38 -19.02 -14.68
C LYS A 157 -8.42 -19.61 -13.74
N LYS A 158 -8.03 -20.01 -12.53
CA LYS A 158 -8.94 -20.54 -11.50
C LYS A 158 -9.99 -19.54 -11.02
N ILE A 159 -9.68 -18.24 -11.08
CA ILE A 159 -10.56 -17.13 -10.65
C ILE A 159 -11.29 -16.56 -11.85
N ALA A 160 -10.55 -16.03 -12.82
CA ALA A 160 -11.12 -15.37 -13.99
C ALA A 160 -11.95 -16.30 -14.88
N GLY A 161 -11.56 -17.58 -14.97
CA GLY A 161 -12.32 -18.59 -15.71
C GLY A 161 -13.69 -18.93 -15.10
N ARG A 162 -13.89 -18.63 -13.81
CA ARG A 162 -15.17 -18.77 -13.11
C ARG A 162 -15.98 -17.47 -13.08
N GLY A 163 -15.57 -16.45 -13.81
CA GLY A 163 -16.24 -15.14 -13.86
C GLY A 163 -15.88 -14.19 -12.73
N ALA A 164 -15.02 -14.56 -11.77
CA ALA A 164 -14.57 -13.69 -10.69
C ALA A 164 -13.29 -12.92 -11.06
N GLY A 165 -12.89 -11.96 -10.23
CA GLY A 165 -11.72 -11.13 -10.51
C GLY A 165 -11.84 -10.45 -11.88
N SER A 166 -10.82 -10.56 -12.72
CA SER A 166 -10.88 -9.98 -14.08
C SER A 166 -11.90 -10.65 -15.01
N GLY A 167 -12.48 -11.79 -14.62
CA GLY A 167 -13.59 -12.43 -15.34
C GLY A 167 -14.84 -11.56 -15.39
N MET A 168 -15.05 -10.71 -14.38
CA MET A 168 -16.16 -9.75 -14.32
C MET A 168 -16.11 -8.69 -15.43
N MET A 169 -14.95 -8.43 -16.02
CA MET A 169 -14.81 -7.46 -17.13
C MET A 169 -15.55 -7.89 -18.41
N ARG A 170 -15.99 -9.14 -18.50
CA ARG A 170 -16.82 -9.64 -19.60
C ARG A 170 -18.30 -9.37 -19.42
N ASP A 171 -18.72 -8.98 -18.22
CA ASP A 171 -20.09 -8.65 -17.87
C ASP A 171 -20.10 -7.36 -17.03
N VAL A 172 -19.95 -6.23 -17.75
CA VAL A 172 -19.87 -4.91 -17.09
C VAL A 172 -21.19 -4.55 -16.38
N PRO A 173 -22.39 -4.86 -16.91
CA PRO A 173 -23.64 -4.66 -16.18
C PRO A 173 -23.65 -5.37 -14.82
N LEU A 174 -23.30 -6.65 -14.75
CA LEU A 174 -23.22 -7.40 -13.49
C LEU A 174 -22.14 -6.83 -12.55
N MET A 175 -20.98 -6.44 -13.09
CA MET A 175 -19.91 -5.78 -12.33
C MET A 175 -20.45 -4.52 -11.63
N VAL A 176 -21.13 -3.64 -12.36
CA VAL A 176 -21.64 -2.37 -11.85
C VAL A 176 -22.76 -2.60 -10.83
N GLU A 177 -23.69 -3.50 -11.10
CA GLU A 177 -24.76 -3.88 -10.16
C GLU A 177 -24.20 -4.42 -8.85
N MET A 178 -23.20 -5.32 -8.91
CA MET A 178 -22.52 -5.85 -7.74
C MET A 178 -21.92 -4.74 -6.89
N VAL A 179 -21.23 -3.79 -7.51
CA VAL A 179 -20.60 -2.67 -6.78
C VAL A 179 -21.65 -1.76 -6.17
N ASP A 180 -22.74 -1.40 -6.89
CA ASP A 180 -23.84 -0.61 -6.36
C ASP A 180 -24.44 -1.25 -5.10
N ARG A 181 -24.69 -2.57 -5.15
CA ARG A 181 -25.25 -3.32 -4.01
C ARG A 181 -24.28 -3.35 -2.81
N ILE A 182 -22.97 -3.44 -3.05
CA ILE A 182 -21.95 -3.41 -1.99
C ILE A 182 -21.87 -2.00 -1.39
N VAL A 183 -21.76 -0.95 -2.20
CA VAL A 183 -21.69 0.45 -1.74
C VAL A 183 -22.87 0.79 -0.84
N ARG A 184 -24.08 0.33 -1.19
CA ARG A 184 -25.30 0.54 -0.37
C ARG A 184 -25.35 -0.32 0.91
N ALA A 185 -24.57 -1.38 1.00
CA ALA A 185 -24.66 -2.35 2.07
C ALA A 185 -23.64 -2.11 3.21
N VAL A 186 -22.64 -1.27 3.01
CA VAL A 186 -21.55 -0.99 3.96
C VAL A 186 -21.38 0.52 4.18
N HIS A 187 -20.74 0.89 5.30
CA HIS A 187 -20.46 2.29 5.65
C HIS A 187 -19.03 2.72 5.31
N LYS A 188 -18.12 1.75 5.17
CA LYS A 188 -16.73 2.03 4.79
C LYS A 188 -16.64 2.45 3.33
N PRO A 189 -15.69 3.34 2.97
CA PRO A 189 -15.42 3.65 1.58
C PRO A 189 -15.16 2.37 0.76
N VAL A 190 -15.83 2.23 -0.38
CA VAL A 190 -15.63 1.11 -1.30
C VAL A 190 -14.73 1.55 -2.44
N THR A 191 -13.68 0.80 -2.71
CA THR A 191 -12.78 1.02 -3.85
C THR A 191 -12.77 -0.19 -4.77
N VAL A 192 -12.31 -0.01 -5.99
CA VAL A 192 -12.22 -1.08 -6.98
C VAL A 192 -10.81 -1.14 -7.55
N LYS A 193 -10.26 -2.36 -7.68
CA LYS A 193 -9.02 -2.59 -8.42
C LYS A 193 -9.28 -3.46 -9.64
N THR A 194 -8.94 -2.94 -10.83
CA THR A 194 -9.22 -3.59 -12.12
C THR A 194 -8.04 -3.51 -13.11
N ARG A 195 -8.30 -3.88 -14.36
CA ARG A 195 -7.37 -3.84 -15.52
C ARG A 195 -7.95 -3.00 -16.65
N LEU A 196 -7.23 -2.87 -17.78
CA LEU A 196 -7.67 -2.11 -18.96
C LEU A 196 -8.85 -2.75 -19.70
N GLY A 197 -9.01 -4.06 -19.58
CA GLY A 197 -10.02 -4.86 -20.26
C GLY A 197 -9.73 -6.35 -20.13
N TRP A 198 -10.59 -7.18 -20.73
CA TRP A 198 -10.39 -8.62 -20.79
C TRP A 198 -9.23 -9.00 -21.73
N ASP A 199 -9.19 -8.42 -22.91
CA ASP A 199 -8.17 -8.57 -23.96
C ASP A 199 -7.97 -7.24 -24.71
N ASP A 200 -7.21 -7.27 -25.79
CA ASP A 200 -6.88 -6.06 -26.54
C ASP A 200 -8.07 -5.49 -27.34
N GLU A 201 -9.06 -6.33 -27.67
CA GLU A 201 -10.27 -5.94 -28.40
C GLU A 201 -11.37 -5.36 -27.48
N SER A 202 -11.27 -5.63 -26.17
CA SER A 202 -12.23 -5.21 -25.14
C SER A 202 -11.63 -4.31 -24.07
N LYS A 203 -10.75 -3.37 -24.44
CA LYS A 203 -10.22 -2.33 -23.53
C LYS A 203 -11.26 -1.25 -23.28
N ASN A 204 -12.14 -1.50 -22.32
CA ASN A 204 -13.30 -0.66 -22.00
C ASN A 204 -13.19 0.06 -20.65
N ILE A 205 -11.96 0.26 -20.15
CA ILE A 205 -11.74 0.86 -18.82
C ILE A 205 -12.31 2.27 -18.67
N GLU A 206 -12.37 3.08 -19.73
CA GLU A 206 -12.93 4.44 -19.68
C GLU A 206 -14.43 4.42 -19.38
N GLU A 207 -15.19 3.53 -20.02
CA GLU A 207 -16.61 3.31 -19.72
C GLU A 207 -16.81 2.74 -18.32
N ILE A 208 -16.02 1.72 -17.95
CA ILE A 208 -16.08 1.08 -16.63
C ILE A 208 -15.84 2.12 -15.53
N ALA A 209 -14.86 3.00 -15.69
CA ALA A 209 -14.53 4.01 -14.69
C ALA A 209 -15.71 4.97 -14.41
N LEU A 210 -16.38 5.46 -15.46
CA LEU A 210 -17.56 6.30 -15.33
C LEU A 210 -18.69 5.57 -14.60
N ARG A 211 -19.04 4.37 -15.06
CA ARG A 211 -20.14 3.59 -14.48
C ARG A 211 -19.88 3.20 -13.01
N LEU A 212 -18.64 2.87 -12.66
CA LEU A 212 -18.27 2.57 -11.27
C LEU A 212 -18.29 3.80 -10.38
N GLN A 213 -17.87 4.96 -10.90
CA GLN A 213 -18.02 6.24 -10.20
C GLN A 213 -19.49 6.57 -9.92
N ASP A 214 -20.36 6.38 -10.91
CA ASP A 214 -21.79 6.70 -10.81
C ASP A 214 -22.51 5.89 -9.71
N VAL A 215 -22.03 4.68 -9.42
CA VAL A 215 -22.55 3.86 -8.30
C VAL A 215 -21.85 4.12 -6.97
N GLY A 216 -20.94 5.09 -6.91
CA GLY A 216 -20.43 5.65 -5.65
C GLY A 216 -19.15 5.01 -5.10
N ILE A 217 -18.26 4.44 -5.93
CA ILE A 217 -16.95 4.04 -5.44
C ILE A 217 -16.13 5.27 -5.03
N ALA A 218 -15.29 5.09 -4.00
CA ALA A 218 -14.47 6.17 -3.46
C ALA A 218 -13.14 6.36 -4.20
N ALA A 219 -12.65 5.35 -4.92
CA ALA A 219 -11.44 5.43 -5.76
C ALA A 219 -11.35 4.21 -6.71
N LEU A 220 -10.59 4.35 -7.79
CA LEU A 220 -10.36 3.29 -8.77
C LEU A 220 -8.86 3.06 -9.00
N THR A 221 -8.39 1.83 -8.80
CA THR A 221 -7.03 1.41 -9.15
C THR A 221 -7.04 0.67 -10.49
N ILE A 222 -6.21 1.10 -11.43
CA ILE A 222 -6.14 0.53 -12.77
C ILE A 222 -4.75 -0.05 -13.03
N HIS A 223 -4.68 -1.36 -13.31
CA HIS A 223 -3.45 -1.99 -13.80
C HIS A 223 -3.36 -1.82 -15.32
N GLY A 224 -2.26 -1.26 -15.81
CA GLY A 224 -2.00 -0.95 -17.22
C GLY A 224 -1.81 -2.18 -18.14
N ARG A 225 -2.52 -3.28 -17.87
CA ARG A 225 -2.58 -4.50 -18.72
C ARG A 225 -3.99 -5.02 -18.81
N THR A 226 -4.28 -5.72 -19.91
CA THR A 226 -5.49 -6.54 -20.03
C THR A 226 -5.35 -7.85 -19.23
N ARG A 227 -6.45 -8.56 -19.04
CA ARG A 227 -6.41 -9.91 -18.44
C ARG A 227 -5.62 -10.87 -19.32
N ALA A 228 -5.78 -10.83 -20.65
CA ALA A 228 -5.10 -11.74 -21.58
C ALA A 228 -3.59 -11.59 -21.56
N GLN A 229 -3.07 -10.39 -21.32
CA GLN A 229 -1.64 -10.15 -21.18
C GLN A 229 -1.05 -10.80 -19.92
N LEU A 230 -1.84 -11.05 -18.87
CA LEU A 230 -1.32 -11.49 -17.56
C LEU A 230 -0.26 -10.49 -17.01
N TYR A 231 1.01 -10.84 -17.19
CA TYR A 231 2.19 -10.03 -16.85
C TYR A 231 3.19 -9.92 -18.01
N ARG A 232 2.78 -10.32 -19.22
CA ARG A 232 3.62 -10.26 -20.43
C ARG A 232 3.65 -8.84 -20.99
N GLY A 233 4.73 -8.51 -21.69
CA GLY A 233 4.95 -7.18 -22.24
C GLY A 233 5.08 -6.10 -21.15
N GLU A 234 4.91 -4.86 -21.53
CA GLU A 234 4.93 -3.70 -20.65
C GLU A 234 3.51 -3.24 -20.29
N ALA A 235 3.36 -2.58 -19.14
CA ALA A 235 2.11 -1.94 -18.76
C ALA A 235 1.91 -0.68 -19.61
N ASP A 236 0.76 -0.58 -20.26
CA ASP A 236 0.35 0.62 -21.00
C ASP A 236 -0.42 1.57 -20.07
N TRP A 237 0.17 2.71 -19.76
CA TRP A 237 -0.44 3.70 -18.87
C TRP A 237 -1.29 4.74 -19.62
N THR A 238 -1.32 4.70 -20.94
CA THR A 238 -2.04 5.67 -21.77
C THR A 238 -3.53 5.74 -21.40
N LEU A 239 -4.19 4.56 -21.29
CA LEU A 239 -5.60 4.51 -20.92
C LEU A 239 -5.84 4.93 -19.46
N ILE A 240 -4.89 4.69 -18.55
CA ILE A 240 -4.97 5.21 -17.17
C ILE A 240 -4.98 6.74 -17.19
N GLY A 241 -4.06 7.34 -17.96
CA GLY A 241 -4.00 8.79 -18.16
C GLY A 241 -5.28 9.35 -18.80
N ARG A 242 -5.85 8.65 -19.78
CA ARG A 242 -7.13 9.06 -20.41
C ARG A 242 -8.29 9.04 -19.41
N VAL A 243 -8.41 7.99 -18.60
CA VAL A 243 -9.40 7.95 -17.51
C VAL A 243 -9.19 9.11 -16.55
N LYS A 244 -7.95 9.33 -16.08
CA LYS A 244 -7.66 10.38 -15.09
C LYS A 244 -7.95 11.78 -15.61
N ASN A 245 -7.63 12.04 -16.88
CA ASN A 245 -7.78 13.36 -17.47
C ASN A 245 -9.17 13.58 -18.13
N ASN A 246 -10.10 12.62 -18.01
CA ASN A 246 -11.48 12.79 -18.39
C ASN A 246 -12.17 13.73 -17.39
N PRO A 247 -12.72 14.90 -17.86
CA PRO A 247 -13.34 15.88 -16.97
C PRO A 247 -14.60 15.35 -16.24
N ALA A 248 -15.18 14.25 -16.69
CA ALA A 248 -16.31 13.60 -16.02
C ALA A 248 -15.87 12.67 -14.87
N ILE A 249 -14.57 12.40 -14.70
CA ILE A 249 -14.04 11.59 -13.61
C ILE A 249 -13.63 12.51 -12.45
N HIS A 250 -14.27 12.31 -11.31
CA HIS A 250 -14.08 13.11 -10.09
C HIS A 250 -13.46 12.33 -8.92
N ILE A 251 -13.47 11.00 -8.99
CA ILE A 251 -12.83 10.12 -7.99
C ILE A 251 -11.33 10.02 -8.21
N PRO A 252 -10.54 9.72 -7.14
CA PRO A 252 -9.12 9.41 -7.28
C PRO A 252 -8.87 8.22 -8.20
N ILE A 253 -7.90 8.36 -9.09
CA ILE A 253 -7.40 7.30 -9.97
C ILE A 253 -5.99 6.91 -9.53
N ILE A 254 -5.82 5.63 -9.17
CA ILE A 254 -4.56 5.05 -8.72
C ILE A 254 -3.93 4.26 -9.87
N GLY A 255 -2.74 4.68 -10.31
CA GLY A 255 -2.01 4.01 -11.37
C GLY A 255 -1.25 2.78 -10.86
N ASN A 256 -1.30 1.67 -11.61
CA ASN A 256 -0.63 0.43 -11.26
C ASN A 256 -0.06 -0.27 -12.52
N GLY A 257 1.03 -1.01 -12.35
CA GLY A 257 1.70 -1.78 -13.40
C GLY A 257 3.12 -1.28 -13.65
N ASP A 258 4.11 -2.16 -13.50
CA ASP A 258 5.54 -1.94 -13.79
C ASP A 258 6.21 -0.73 -13.12
N VAL A 259 5.63 -0.18 -12.08
CA VAL A 259 6.26 0.84 -11.25
C VAL A 259 7.30 0.14 -10.35
N ASP A 260 8.56 0.27 -10.69
CA ASP A 260 9.70 -0.40 -10.05
C ASP A 260 10.81 0.57 -9.61
N SER A 261 10.59 1.88 -9.82
CA SER A 261 11.56 2.95 -9.52
C SER A 261 10.85 4.27 -9.25
N GLY A 262 11.57 5.19 -8.61
CA GLY A 262 11.11 6.56 -8.41
C GLY A 262 10.85 7.31 -9.71
N ALA A 263 11.68 7.07 -10.73
CA ALA A 263 11.50 7.67 -12.06
C ALA A 263 10.16 7.27 -12.71
N LYS A 264 9.83 5.97 -12.68
CA LYS A 264 8.53 5.48 -13.20
C LYS A 264 7.34 5.96 -12.38
N ALA A 265 7.49 6.04 -11.06
CA ALA A 265 6.46 6.65 -10.23
C ALA A 265 6.25 8.13 -10.57
N LYS A 266 7.34 8.88 -10.73
CA LYS A 266 7.29 10.29 -11.15
C LYS A 266 6.63 10.45 -12.52
N GLU A 267 6.98 9.62 -13.50
CA GLU A 267 6.36 9.61 -14.82
C GLU A 267 4.84 9.41 -14.72
N MET A 268 4.38 8.46 -13.90
CA MET A 268 2.97 8.18 -13.73
C MET A 268 2.22 9.37 -13.11
N PHE A 269 2.82 10.09 -12.18
CA PHE A 269 2.26 11.33 -11.62
C PHE A 269 2.28 12.48 -12.63
N ASP A 270 3.44 12.76 -13.21
CA ASP A 270 3.66 14.01 -13.95
C ASP A 270 3.10 13.93 -15.38
N HIS A 271 3.19 12.76 -16.03
CA HIS A 271 2.74 12.59 -17.42
C HIS A 271 1.28 12.11 -17.51
N TYR A 272 0.91 11.17 -16.67
CA TYR A 272 -0.44 10.59 -16.71
C TYR A 272 -1.40 11.21 -15.69
N GLY A 273 -0.91 11.98 -14.73
CA GLY A 273 -1.70 12.81 -13.81
C GLY A 273 -2.41 12.04 -12.71
N VAL A 274 -2.05 10.77 -12.43
CA VAL A 274 -2.71 9.96 -11.41
C VAL A 274 -2.63 10.58 -10.01
N ASP A 275 -3.61 10.27 -9.15
CA ASP A 275 -3.66 10.79 -7.78
C ASP A 275 -2.78 10.01 -6.81
N ALA A 276 -2.56 8.71 -7.08
CA ALA A 276 -1.63 7.85 -6.35
C ALA A 276 -1.04 6.79 -7.27
N VAL A 277 0.06 6.19 -6.82
CA VAL A 277 0.71 5.07 -7.50
C VAL A 277 0.68 3.82 -6.62
N MET A 278 0.33 2.66 -7.20
CA MET A 278 0.31 1.39 -6.48
C MET A 278 1.43 0.47 -6.99
N ILE A 279 2.28 0.00 -6.07
CA ILE A 279 3.44 -0.85 -6.37
C ILE A 279 3.13 -2.29 -5.98
N GLY A 280 3.34 -3.23 -6.91
CA GLY A 280 3.16 -4.66 -6.70
C GLY A 280 4.49 -5.41 -6.70
N ARG A 281 4.76 -6.20 -7.76
CA ARG A 281 5.88 -7.14 -7.88
C ARG A 281 7.26 -6.57 -7.56
N ALA A 282 7.47 -5.29 -7.76
CA ALA A 282 8.72 -4.62 -7.44
C ALA A 282 9.04 -4.56 -5.93
N THR A 283 8.07 -4.86 -5.08
CA THR A 283 8.25 -4.97 -3.63
C THR A 283 8.84 -6.32 -3.18
N TYR A 284 8.88 -7.33 -4.04
CA TYR A 284 9.37 -8.67 -3.70
C TYR A 284 10.85 -8.63 -3.31
N GLY A 285 11.13 -8.93 -2.02
CA GLY A 285 12.48 -8.82 -1.47
C GLY A 285 13.04 -7.40 -1.43
N ARG A 286 12.18 -6.39 -1.61
CA ARG A 286 12.54 -4.97 -1.65
C ARG A 286 11.45 -4.11 -1.00
N PRO A 287 11.04 -4.36 0.26
CA PRO A 287 10.01 -3.53 0.90
C PRO A 287 10.45 -2.07 1.04
N TRP A 288 11.74 -1.77 1.03
CA TRP A 288 12.29 -0.42 1.06
C TRP A 288 12.09 0.40 -0.22
N ILE A 289 11.51 -0.18 -1.28
CA ILE A 289 11.19 0.54 -2.52
C ILE A 289 10.30 1.77 -2.26
N PHE A 290 9.44 1.73 -1.25
CA PHE A 290 8.60 2.87 -0.87
C PHE A 290 9.44 4.07 -0.42
N ARG A 291 10.48 3.85 0.38
CA ARG A 291 11.42 4.89 0.79
C ARG A 291 12.20 5.44 -0.41
N GLU A 292 12.65 4.57 -1.32
CA GLU A 292 13.35 4.96 -2.53
C GLU A 292 12.48 5.82 -3.45
N VAL A 293 11.24 5.38 -3.69
CA VAL A 293 10.29 6.10 -4.53
C VAL A 293 9.96 7.46 -3.94
N LYS A 294 9.66 7.55 -2.65
CA LYS A 294 9.35 8.82 -1.99
C LYS A 294 10.53 9.78 -2.03
N HIS A 295 11.73 9.30 -1.72
CA HIS A 295 12.93 10.11 -1.82
C HIS A 295 13.12 10.70 -3.23
N TYR A 296 12.97 9.86 -4.26
CA TYR A 296 13.07 10.31 -5.63
C TYR A 296 11.98 11.33 -6.00
N LEU A 297 10.75 11.13 -5.54
CA LEU A 297 9.65 12.06 -5.79
C LEU A 297 9.87 13.42 -5.11
N GLU A 298 10.59 13.46 -4.00
CA GLU A 298 10.92 14.69 -3.25
C GLU A 298 12.16 15.39 -3.80
N THR A 299 13.20 14.65 -4.15
CA THR A 299 14.53 15.22 -4.47
C THR A 299 14.93 15.10 -5.94
N GLY A 300 14.35 14.13 -6.67
CA GLY A 300 14.81 13.73 -8.00
C GLY A 300 16.04 12.81 -7.99
N GLU A 301 16.55 12.44 -6.82
CA GLU A 301 17.75 11.64 -6.65
C GLU A 301 17.44 10.21 -6.28
N THR A 302 18.24 9.26 -6.74
CA THR A 302 18.13 7.83 -6.41
C THR A 302 18.89 7.52 -5.14
N LEU A 303 18.23 6.88 -4.16
CA LEU A 303 18.91 6.37 -2.96
C LEU A 303 19.84 5.21 -3.28
N THR A 304 20.95 5.15 -2.56
CA THR A 304 21.82 3.98 -2.54
C THR A 304 21.03 2.75 -2.04
N GLN A 305 21.23 1.62 -2.71
CA GLN A 305 20.59 0.37 -2.29
C GLN A 305 21.12 -0.08 -0.92
N PRO A 306 20.27 -0.72 -0.10
CA PRO A 306 20.73 -1.30 1.16
C PRO A 306 21.87 -2.30 0.93
N THR A 307 22.89 -2.22 1.74
CA THR A 307 23.99 -3.20 1.81
C THR A 307 23.46 -4.60 2.13
N VAL A 308 24.26 -5.62 1.91
CA VAL A 308 23.86 -7.00 2.25
C VAL A 308 23.62 -7.12 3.77
N ALA A 309 24.40 -6.45 4.60
CA ALA A 309 24.22 -6.43 6.05
C ALA A 309 22.86 -5.80 6.45
N GLU A 310 22.47 -4.70 5.81
CA GLU A 310 21.16 -4.08 6.03
C GLU A 310 20.01 -4.98 5.57
N ARG A 311 20.16 -5.67 4.40
CA ARG A 311 19.16 -6.65 3.93
C ARG A 311 19.01 -7.83 4.89
N VAL A 312 20.11 -8.29 5.50
CA VAL A 312 20.11 -9.32 6.56
C VAL A 312 19.30 -8.83 7.77
N ALA A 313 19.53 -7.60 8.23
CA ALA A 313 18.77 -7.03 9.34
C ALA A 313 17.28 -6.95 9.03
N ILE A 314 16.92 -6.47 7.84
CA ILE A 314 15.52 -6.39 7.34
C ILE A 314 14.89 -7.79 7.28
N ALA A 315 15.59 -8.79 6.73
CA ALA A 315 15.10 -10.16 6.62
C ALA A 315 14.87 -10.81 8.00
N LYS A 316 15.76 -10.57 8.97
CA LYS A 316 15.60 -11.05 10.35
C LYS A 316 14.42 -10.41 11.06
N GLU A 317 14.21 -9.12 10.88
CA GLU A 317 13.05 -8.40 11.42
C GLU A 317 11.74 -8.92 10.82
N HIS A 318 11.70 -9.11 9.50
CA HIS A 318 10.53 -9.67 8.81
C HIS A 318 10.23 -11.09 9.30
N LEU A 319 11.25 -11.95 9.44
CA LEU A 319 11.09 -13.30 10.00
C LEU A 319 10.55 -13.27 11.43
N ALA A 320 11.09 -12.40 12.28
CA ALA A 320 10.60 -12.25 13.66
C ALA A 320 9.14 -11.83 13.69
N LYS A 321 8.76 -10.85 12.86
CA LYS A 321 7.37 -10.39 12.75
C LYS A 321 6.43 -11.46 12.19
N SER A 322 6.88 -12.25 11.23
CA SER A 322 6.11 -13.37 10.69
C SER A 322 5.86 -14.46 11.73
N ILE A 323 6.87 -14.81 12.52
CA ILE A 323 6.75 -15.78 13.63
C ILE A 323 5.83 -15.25 14.74
N GLU A 324 5.99 -13.97 15.11
CA GLU A 324 5.12 -13.32 16.11
C GLU A 324 3.64 -13.42 15.76
N ILE A 325 3.30 -13.18 14.49
CA ILE A 325 1.89 -13.12 14.04
C ILE A 325 1.29 -14.51 13.79
N LYS A 326 2.10 -15.45 13.24
CA LYS A 326 1.59 -16.73 12.69
C LYS A 326 2.07 -17.97 13.42
N GLY A 327 2.93 -17.79 14.43
CA GLY A 327 3.66 -18.87 15.06
C GLY A 327 4.84 -19.37 14.21
N GLU A 328 5.74 -20.14 14.83
CA GLU A 328 7.00 -20.55 14.20
C GLU A 328 6.81 -21.29 12.88
N ARG A 329 6.03 -22.34 12.87
CA ARG A 329 5.86 -23.21 11.71
C ARG A 329 5.33 -22.47 10.48
N VAL A 330 4.22 -21.74 10.62
CA VAL A 330 3.60 -21.03 9.50
C VAL A 330 4.45 -19.81 9.12
N GLY A 331 4.96 -19.08 10.11
CA GLY A 331 5.80 -17.92 9.91
C GLY A 331 7.05 -18.23 9.08
N ILE A 332 7.74 -19.35 9.38
CA ILE A 332 8.91 -19.79 8.60
C ILE A 332 8.51 -20.22 7.18
N LEU A 333 7.47 -21.01 7.04
CA LEU A 333 7.03 -21.53 5.73
C LEU A 333 6.68 -20.40 4.77
N GLU A 334 5.96 -19.38 5.23
CA GLU A 334 5.56 -18.25 4.39
C GLU A 334 6.73 -17.31 4.10
N MET A 335 7.70 -17.19 5.02
CA MET A 335 8.93 -16.41 4.80
C MET A 335 9.84 -16.93 3.70
N ARG A 336 9.76 -18.21 3.31
CA ARG A 336 10.61 -18.82 2.26
C ARG A 336 10.57 -18.06 0.94
N ARG A 337 9.39 -17.57 0.57
CA ARG A 337 9.21 -16.73 -0.62
C ARG A 337 9.94 -15.40 -0.51
N HIS A 338 9.80 -14.73 0.60
CA HIS A 338 10.44 -13.44 0.87
C HIS A 338 11.97 -13.59 0.96
N LEU A 339 12.46 -14.55 1.73
CA LEU A 339 13.89 -14.82 1.90
C LEU A 339 14.60 -15.08 0.57
N SER A 340 13.98 -15.84 -0.33
CA SER A 340 14.52 -16.09 -1.67
C SER A 340 14.71 -14.83 -2.50
N ASN A 341 13.93 -13.79 -2.23
CA ASN A 341 13.97 -12.53 -2.99
C ASN A 341 14.88 -11.48 -2.34
N TYR A 342 15.01 -11.42 -1.00
CA TYR A 342 15.86 -10.45 -0.31
C TYR A 342 17.33 -10.48 -0.77
N PHE A 343 17.81 -11.67 -1.13
CA PHE A 343 19.20 -11.91 -1.48
C PHE A 343 19.41 -12.30 -2.95
N LYS A 344 18.39 -12.02 -3.79
CA LYS A 344 18.47 -12.28 -5.24
C LYS A 344 19.62 -11.47 -5.85
N GLY A 345 20.44 -12.14 -6.67
CA GLY A 345 21.54 -11.51 -7.39
C GLY A 345 22.91 -11.68 -6.72
N LEU A 346 23.00 -12.24 -5.50
CA LEU A 346 24.31 -12.54 -4.89
C LEU A 346 25.02 -13.67 -5.64
N PRO A 347 26.35 -13.55 -5.89
CA PRO A 347 27.11 -14.57 -6.60
C PRO A 347 27.23 -15.85 -5.76
N ASN A 348 27.22 -17.02 -6.44
CA ASN A 348 27.36 -18.34 -5.79
C ASN A 348 26.36 -18.62 -4.65
N PHE A 349 25.19 -18.01 -4.69
CA PHE A 349 24.18 -18.01 -3.61
C PHE A 349 23.28 -19.26 -3.58
N LYS A 350 23.42 -20.19 -4.55
CA LYS A 350 22.50 -21.33 -4.72
C LYS A 350 22.38 -22.21 -3.48
N GLU A 351 23.49 -22.57 -2.86
CA GLU A 351 23.52 -23.45 -1.68
C GLU A 351 22.87 -22.76 -0.47
N THR A 352 23.24 -21.51 -0.18
CA THR A 352 22.66 -20.72 0.89
C THR A 352 21.17 -20.49 0.69
N ARG A 353 20.75 -20.23 -0.56
CA ARG A 353 19.33 -20.13 -0.89
C ARG A 353 18.57 -21.43 -0.59
N MET A 354 19.16 -22.59 -0.86
CA MET A 354 18.52 -23.87 -0.52
C MET A 354 18.33 -23.98 1.00
N LYS A 355 19.34 -23.64 1.79
CA LYS A 355 19.21 -23.62 3.27
C LYS A 355 18.10 -22.67 3.73
N LEU A 356 18.01 -21.45 3.19
CA LEU A 356 16.94 -20.49 3.51
C LEU A 356 15.52 -21.02 3.28
N VAL A 357 15.32 -21.91 2.31
CA VAL A 357 13.98 -22.42 1.95
C VAL A 357 13.68 -23.83 2.46
N THR A 358 14.66 -24.50 3.08
CA THR A 358 14.47 -25.87 3.62
C THR A 358 14.61 -25.94 5.13
N THR A 359 15.26 -24.98 5.78
CA THR A 359 15.40 -24.92 7.24
C THR A 359 14.03 -24.64 7.88
N ASP A 360 13.65 -25.50 8.86
CA ASP A 360 12.39 -25.38 9.59
C ASP A 360 12.60 -24.88 11.04
N ASN A 361 13.82 -24.98 11.56
CA ASN A 361 14.16 -24.47 12.88
C ASN A 361 14.40 -22.96 12.83
N PRO A 362 13.74 -22.15 13.69
CA PRO A 362 13.85 -20.70 13.66
C PRO A 362 15.25 -20.19 14.02
N ASP A 363 15.97 -20.83 14.91
CA ASP A 363 17.30 -20.38 15.33
C ASP A 363 18.35 -20.71 14.27
N GLU A 364 18.32 -21.92 13.70
CA GLU A 364 19.13 -22.27 12.54
C GLU A 364 18.87 -21.32 11.36
N LEU A 365 17.60 -20.99 11.11
CA LEU A 365 17.27 -20.07 10.01
C LEU A 365 17.84 -18.67 10.26
N ARG A 366 17.80 -18.18 11.51
CA ARG A 366 18.43 -16.91 11.90
C ARG A 366 19.95 -16.93 11.71
N GLU A 367 20.60 -18.07 12.01
CA GLU A 367 22.04 -18.27 11.78
C GLU A 367 22.35 -18.27 10.28
N VAL A 368 21.58 -19.01 9.46
CA VAL A 368 21.75 -19.00 7.99
C VAL A 368 21.60 -17.58 7.44
N ILE A 369 20.60 -16.82 7.89
CA ILE A 369 20.41 -15.42 7.46
C ILE A 369 21.60 -14.56 7.91
N SER A 370 22.12 -14.74 9.14
CA SER A 370 23.24 -13.96 9.66
C SER A 370 24.52 -14.23 8.88
N SER A 371 24.82 -15.50 8.54
CA SER A 371 25.99 -15.90 7.77
C SER A 371 26.08 -15.26 6.37
N ILE A 372 24.98 -14.70 5.87
CA ILE A 372 24.97 -14.00 4.58
C ILE A 372 25.74 -12.68 4.68
N ALA A 373 25.64 -11.96 5.79
CA ALA A 373 26.41 -10.74 6.00
C ALA A 373 27.91 -11.03 6.06
N ASP A 374 28.32 -12.15 6.69
CA ASP A 374 29.73 -12.53 6.83
C ASP A 374 30.35 -12.91 5.46
N ARG A 375 29.57 -13.49 4.55
CA ARG A 375 30.08 -13.98 3.25
C ARG A 375 29.95 -12.98 2.11
N TRP A 376 29.01 -12.06 2.18
CA TRP A 376 28.69 -11.13 1.09
C TRP A 376 28.52 -9.67 1.58
N GLY A 377 29.01 -9.34 2.79
CA GLY A 377 28.84 -8.01 3.37
C GLY A 377 29.38 -6.87 2.52
N ASP A 378 30.40 -7.16 1.72
CA ASP A 378 31.07 -6.18 0.85
C ASP A 378 30.37 -5.97 -0.52
N PHE A 379 29.25 -6.66 -0.80
CA PHE A 379 28.49 -6.52 -2.03
C PHE A 379 27.32 -5.53 -1.93
#